data_845c2188506195cd9a4d310806fc18cf
#
_entry.id   845c2188506195cd9a4d310806fc18cf
#
_cell.length_a   1.000
_cell.length_b   1.000
_cell.length_c   1.000
_cell.angle_alpha   90.00
_cell.angle_beta   90.00
_cell.angle_gamma   90.00
#
_symmetry.space_group_name_H-M   'P 1'
#
loop_
_entity.id
_entity.type
_entity.pdbx_description
1 polymer ?
#
loop_
_entity_poly.entity_id
_entity_poly.type
_entity_poly.pdbx_seq_one_letter_code
_entity_poly.pdbx_strand_id
1 'polypeptide(L)'
;VLANEEVIDGRSEVGKFPVERRKLRQWILRITAYADKLIEGLEKLDWPNSTKRLQSNWIGRSEGAEVDFEIADSAARGEKLRVFTTRPDTLYGATYMVIAPEHPLLEKLTYPENGRAVKDYVKSVASKSDLDRTDLAKTKTGVFTGAHAVNPVNGKKIPIWVADYVLMSYGTVSYTHLTL
;
A
#
# COMPACT_ATOMS: atom_id res chain seq x y z
N VAL A 1 -19.96 5.38 -14.46
CA VAL A 1 -18.96 4.56 -13.76
C VAL A 1 -18.48 3.51 -14.74
N LEU A 2 -17.17 3.40 -14.89
CA LEU A 2 -16.54 2.45 -15.81
C LEU A 2 -15.81 1.38 -14.99
N ALA A 3 -15.73 0.16 -15.50
CA ALA A 3 -14.83 -0.87 -15.00
C ALA A 3 -13.37 -0.53 -15.34
N ASN A 4 -12.40 -1.11 -14.62
CA ASN A 4 -10.99 -0.82 -14.89
C ASN A 4 -10.58 -1.20 -16.32
N GLU A 5 -11.14 -2.29 -16.85
CA GLU A 5 -10.88 -2.81 -18.20
C GLU A 5 -11.40 -1.87 -19.31
N GLU A 6 -12.36 -1.01 -18.98
CA GLU A 6 -12.93 -0.03 -19.92
C GLU A 6 -12.12 1.28 -19.96
N VAL A 7 -11.02 1.37 -19.22
CA VAL A 7 -10.16 2.54 -19.17
C VAL A 7 -8.80 2.23 -19.79
N ILE A 8 -8.48 2.87 -20.90
CA ILE A 8 -7.22 2.72 -21.62
C ILE A 8 -6.52 4.08 -21.66
N ASP A 9 -5.31 4.16 -21.14
CA ASP A 9 -4.50 5.40 -21.09
C ASP A 9 -5.25 6.60 -20.47
N GLY A 10 -6.02 6.36 -19.40
CA GLY A 10 -6.80 7.40 -18.70
C GLY A 10 -8.03 7.88 -19.48
N ARG A 11 -8.46 7.16 -20.49
CA ARG A 11 -9.63 7.46 -21.31
C ARG A 11 -10.59 6.27 -21.36
N SER A 12 -11.88 6.55 -21.51
CA SER A 12 -12.88 5.50 -21.75
C SER A 12 -12.61 4.78 -23.07
N GLU A 13 -12.80 3.47 -23.11
CA GLU A 13 -12.69 2.68 -24.33
C GLU A 13 -13.67 3.19 -25.40
N VAL A 14 -14.90 3.45 -25.01
CA VAL A 14 -15.94 4.02 -25.87
C VAL A 14 -15.96 5.54 -25.72
N GLY A 15 -15.84 6.24 -26.84
CA GLY A 15 -15.92 7.71 -26.89
C GLY A 15 -14.62 8.44 -26.50
N LYS A 16 -13.61 7.75 -25.99
CA LYS A 16 -12.27 8.31 -25.64
C LYS A 16 -12.31 9.54 -24.72
N PHE A 17 -13.33 9.62 -23.86
CA PHE A 17 -13.46 10.69 -22.88
C PHE A 17 -12.43 10.54 -21.75
N PRO A 18 -11.89 11.64 -21.21
CA PRO A 18 -10.99 11.57 -20.05
C PRO A 18 -11.72 10.98 -18.86
N VAL A 19 -11.04 10.09 -18.13
CA VAL A 19 -11.58 9.41 -16.94
C VAL A 19 -10.83 9.89 -15.71
N GLU A 20 -11.58 10.20 -14.65
CA GLU A 20 -11.04 10.58 -13.35
C GLU A 20 -11.49 9.58 -12.28
N ARG A 21 -10.62 9.25 -11.35
CA ARG A 21 -10.99 8.48 -10.16
C ARG A 21 -11.64 9.40 -9.13
N ARG A 22 -12.85 9.03 -8.72
CA ARG A 22 -13.60 9.75 -7.68
C ARG A 22 -14.11 8.78 -6.63
N LYS A 23 -14.08 9.20 -5.36
CA LYS A 23 -14.74 8.46 -4.29
C LYS A 23 -16.25 8.61 -4.45
N LEU A 24 -16.92 7.49 -4.65
CA LEU A 24 -18.39 7.43 -4.76
C LEU A 24 -18.94 6.66 -3.56
N ARG A 25 -20.11 7.10 -3.08
CA ARG A 25 -20.87 6.34 -2.08
C ARG A 25 -21.52 5.15 -2.77
N GLN A 26 -21.17 3.95 -2.37
CA GLN A 26 -21.73 2.71 -2.93
C GLN A 26 -21.84 1.63 -1.85
N TRP A 27 -22.58 0.59 -2.16
CA TRP A 27 -22.72 -0.58 -1.30
C TRP A 27 -21.39 -1.35 -1.23
N ILE A 28 -20.94 -1.62 0.00
CA ILE A 28 -19.74 -2.43 0.24
C ILE A 28 -20.13 -3.59 1.14
N LEU A 29 -19.83 -4.81 0.71
CA LEU A 29 -20.02 -6.03 1.49
C LEU A 29 -18.79 -6.25 2.38
N ARG A 30 -19.02 -6.47 3.69
CA ARG A 30 -17.95 -6.78 4.66
C ARG A 30 -17.53 -8.24 4.57
N ILE A 31 -17.03 -8.67 3.42
CA ILE A 31 -16.66 -10.07 3.18
C ILE A 31 -15.59 -10.57 4.15
N THR A 32 -14.64 -9.72 4.55
CA THR A 32 -13.58 -10.06 5.50
C THR A 32 -14.10 -10.41 6.91
N ALA A 33 -15.28 -9.93 7.30
CA ALA A 33 -15.90 -10.29 8.57
C ALA A 33 -16.33 -11.77 8.65
N TYR A 34 -16.35 -12.47 7.52
CA TYR A 34 -16.70 -13.88 7.44
C TYR A 34 -15.49 -14.78 7.17
N ALA A 35 -14.29 -14.24 7.07
CA ALA A 35 -13.08 -14.96 6.70
C ALA A 35 -12.81 -16.16 7.65
N ASP A 36 -12.82 -15.93 8.96
CA ASP A 36 -12.59 -17.00 9.93
C ASP A 36 -13.69 -18.07 9.88
N LYS A 37 -14.95 -17.65 9.76
CA LYS A 37 -16.10 -18.61 9.62
C LYS A 37 -15.99 -19.46 8.35
N LEU A 38 -15.47 -18.90 7.27
CA LEU A 38 -15.25 -19.66 6.03
C LEU A 38 -14.16 -20.70 6.22
N ILE A 39 -13.06 -20.37 6.90
CA ILE A 39 -11.98 -21.31 7.22
C ILE A 39 -12.49 -22.44 8.11
N GLU A 40 -13.18 -22.10 9.22
CA GLU A 40 -13.79 -23.10 10.13
C GLU A 40 -14.80 -24.01 9.42
N GLY A 41 -15.55 -23.44 8.47
CA GLY A 41 -16.51 -24.19 7.65
C GLY A 41 -15.86 -25.25 6.76
N LEU A 42 -14.63 -25.02 6.29
CA LEU A 42 -13.92 -25.99 5.45
C LEU A 42 -13.62 -27.30 6.17
N GLU A 43 -13.43 -27.28 7.48
CA GLU A 43 -13.15 -28.49 8.26
C GLU A 43 -14.33 -29.47 8.26
N LYS A 44 -15.55 -28.95 8.19
CA LYS A 44 -16.79 -29.72 8.20
C LYS A 44 -17.18 -30.31 6.85
N LEU A 45 -16.49 -29.91 5.77
CA LEU A 45 -16.80 -30.37 4.42
C LEU A 45 -16.02 -31.63 4.08
N ASP A 46 -16.67 -32.56 3.39
CA ASP A 46 -16.02 -33.73 2.80
C ASP A 46 -15.42 -33.39 1.42
N TRP A 47 -14.45 -32.48 1.47
CA TRP A 47 -13.72 -32.04 0.27
C TRP A 47 -12.28 -32.55 0.28
N PRO A 48 -11.67 -32.75 -0.90
CA PRO A 48 -10.25 -33.07 -1.01
C PRO A 48 -9.38 -32.04 -0.29
N ASN A 49 -8.32 -32.50 0.39
CA ASN A 49 -7.42 -31.64 1.13
C ASN A 49 -6.77 -30.55 0.28
N SER A 50 -6.50 -30.82 -1.00
CA SER A 50 -5.99 -29.84 -1.96
C SER A 50 -6.96 -28.67 -2.14
N THR A 51 -8.24 -28.93 -2.26
CA THR A 51 -9.30 -27.92 -2.40
C THR A 51 -9.41 -27.08 -1.13
N LYS A 52 -9.45 -27.73 0.05
CA LYS A 52 -9.48 -27.01 1.34
C LYS A 52 -8.28 -26.10 1.50
N ARG A 53 -7.09 -26.57 1.10
CA ARG A 53 -5.85 -25.77 1.16
C ARG A 53 -5.90 -24.56 0.21
N LEU A 54 -6.40 -24.74 -1.01
CA LEU A 54 -6.56 -23.63 -1.96
C LEU A 54 -7.53 -22.56 -1.42
N GLN A 55 -8.65 -22.98 -0.82
CA GLN A 55 -9.61 -22.04 -0.21
C GLN A 55 -9.00 -21.29 0.97
N SER A 56 -8.30 -22.00 1.87
CA SER A 56 -7.63 -21.37 3.03
C SER A 56 -6.55 -20.39 2.59
N ASN A 57 -5.76 -20.74 1.58
CA ASN A 57 -4.72 -19.86 1.03
C ASN A 57 -5.33 -18.62 0.36
N TRP A 58 -6.47 -18.78 -0.31
CA TRP A 58 -7.19 -17.65 -0.91
C TRP A 58 -7.72 -16.68 0.13
N ILE A 59 -8.27 -17.16 1.24
CA ILE A 59 -8.72 -16.32 2.36
C ILE A 59 -7.52 -15.60 2.99
N GLY A 60 -6.35 -16.27 3.06
CA GLY A 60 -5.07 -15.63 3.34
C GLY A 60 -4.95 -15.11 4.76
N ARG A 61 -5.36 -15.87 5.79
CA ARG A 61 -5.10 -15.50 7.19
C ARG A 61 -3.59 -15.37 7.40
N SER A 62 -3.16 -14.19 7.85
CA SER A 62 -1.77 -13.93 8.20
C SER A 62 -1.67 -13.41 9.63
N GLU A 63 -0.64 -13.84 10.33
CA GLU A 63 -0.29 -13.38 11.68
C GLU A 63 1.00 -12.57 11.60
N GLY A 64 1.05 -11.47 12.36
CA GLY A 64 2.19 -10.57 12.33
C GLY A 64 2.13 -9.53 13.42
N ALA A 65 3.00 -8.55 13.34
CA ALA A 65 3.11 -7.46 14.29
C ALA A 65 2.82 -6.11 13.64
N GLU A 66 2.13 -5.25 14.38
CA GLU A 66 2.06 -3.83 14.05
C GLU A 66 3.26 -3.12 14.66
N VAL A 67 3.95 -2.32 13.89
CA VAL A 67 5.16 -1.60 14.29
C VAL A 67 5.02 -0.13 13.97
N ASP A 68 5.25 0.71 14.97
CA ASP A 68 5.21 2.16 14.84
C ASP A 68 6.62 2.70 14.57
N PHE A 69 6.77 3.42 13.46
CA PHE A 69 7.95 4.20 13.12
C PHE A 69 7.67 5.66 13.43
N GLU A 70 8.42 6.23 14.36
CA GLU A 70 8.30 7.64 14.70
C GLU A 70 8.94 8.51 13.62
N ILE A 71 8.27 9.60 13.24
CA ILE A 71 8.79 10.55 12.27
C ILE A 71 9.85 11.43 12.96
N ALA A 72 11.07 11.40 12.45
CA ALA A 72 12.22 12.05 13.05
C ALA A 72 12.26 13.56 12.83
N ASP A 73 11.67 14.01 11.73
CA ASP A 73 11.81 15.37 11.22
C ASP A 73 10.56 15.76 10.39
N SER A 74 10.58 16.90 9.74
CA SER A 74 9.45 17.50 9.02
C SER A 74 8.34 18.08 9.90
N ALA A 75 7.29 18.59 9.27
CA ALA A 75 6.10 19.10 9.96
C ALA A 75 5.29 18.01 10.69
N ALA A 76 5.59 16.75 10.43
CA ALA A 76 4.97 15.59 11.06
C ALA A 76 5.83 14.98 12.20
N ARG A 77 6.86 15.70 12.67
CA ARG A 77 7.74 15.19 13.74
C ARG A 77 6.94 14.76 14.97
N GLY A 78 7.24 13.55 15.45
CA GLY A 78 6.54 12.93 16.58
C GLY A 78 5.23 12.20 16.22
N GLU A 79 4.72 12.34 14.98
CA GLU A 79 3.69 11.46 14.47
C GLU A 79 4.29 10.08 14.13
N LYS A 80 3.43 9.08 13.99
CA LYS A 80 3.86 7.69 13.77
C LYS A 80 3.32 7.17 12.45
N LEU A 81 4.16 6.44 11.74
CA LEU A 81 3.78 5.61 10.61
C LEU A 81 3.67 4.17 11.08
N ARG A 82 2.47 3.60 11.07
CA ARG A 82 2.21 2.23 11.46
C ARG A 82 2.29 1.31 10.27
N VAL A 83 3.05 0.24 10.40
CA VAL A 83 3.18 -0.83 9.42
C VAL A 83 2.78 -2.16 10.04
N PHE A 84 2.16 -3.03 9.26
CA PHE A 84 1.97 -4.43 9.61
C PHE A 84 3.03 -5.27 8.91
N THR A 85 3.66 -6.18 9.63
CA THR A 85 4.62 -7.12 9.05
C THR A 85 4.45 -8.53 9.61
N THR A 86 4.53 -9.53 8.75
CA THR A 86 4.61 -10.95 9.12
C THR A 86 6.05 -11.38 9.46
N ARG A 87 7.03 -10.53 9.20
CA ARG A 87 8.46 -10.78 9.41
C ARG A 87 9.11 -9.66 10.23
N PRO A 88 8.77 -9.51 11.53
CA PRO A 88 9.34 -8.47 12.38
C PRO A 88 10.87 -8.60 12.56
N ASP A 89 11.42 -9.78 12.35
CA ASP A 89 12.86 -10.06 12.34
C ASP A 89 13.62 -9.26 11.25
N THR A 90 12.96 -8.92 10.14
CA THR A 90 13.58 -8.16 9.04
C THR A 90 13.70 -6.65 9.31
N LEU A 91 13.11 -6.15 10.37
CA LEU A 91 13.15 -4.72 10.73
C LEU A 91 14.56 -4.17 10.93
N TYR A 92 15.50 -4.99 11.41
CA TYR A 92 16.91 -4.59 11.55
C TYR A 92 17.56 -4.17 10.23
N GLY A 93 17.11 -4.77 9.12
CA GLY A 93 17.58 -4.51 7.76
C GLY A 93 16.79 -3.45 7.01
N ALA A 94 15.79 -2.79 7.63
CA ALA A 94 15.01 -1.77 6.95
C ALA A 94 15.89 -0.57 6.58
N THR A 95 15.92 -0.22 5.29
CA THR A 95 16.78 0.82 4.72
C THR A 95 16.03 2.06 4.26
N TYR A 96 14.77 1.92 3.91
CA TYR A 96 13.87 3.02 3.58
C TYR A 96 12.41 2.64 3.80
N MET A 97 11.57 3.63 3.89
CA MET A 97 10.12 3.51 4.04
C MET A 97 9.43 4.10 2.82
N VAL A 98 8.31 3.52 2.44
CA VAL A 98 7.51 3.98 1.30
C VAL A 98 6.06 4.17 1.75
N ILE A 99 5.49 5.30 1.37
CA ILE A 99 4.08 5.60 1.61
C ILE A 99 3.30 5.73 0.29
N ALA A 100 2.00 5.47 0.37
CA ALA A 100 1.11 5.63 -0.76
C ALA A 100 0.96 7.12 -1.13
N PRO A 101 0.75 7.45 -2.42
CA PRO A 101 0.49 8.83 -2.87
C PRO A 101 -0.74 9.47 -2.22
N GLU A 102 -1.69 8.67 -1.79
CA GLU A 102 -2.94 9.08 -1.14
C GLU A 102 -2.83 9.17 0.39
N HIS A 103 -1.65 8.93 0.96
CA HIS A 103 -1.45 8.91 2.41
C HIS A 103 -1.74 10.28 3.04
N PRO A 104 -2.55 10.37 4.12
CA PRO A 104 -2.96 11.64 4.71
C PRO A 104 -1.82 12.48 5.28
N LEU A 105 -0.69 11.84 5.67
CA LEU A 105 0.49 12.54 6.17
C LEU A 105 1.44 13.00 5.06
N LEU A 106 1.21 12.66 3.79
CA LEU A 106 2.16 12.96 2.71
C LEU A 106 2.52 14.45 2.64
N GLU A 107 1.53 15.32 2.78
CA GLU A 107 1.74 16.77 2.72
C GLU A 107 2.63 17.25 3.86
N LYS A 108 2.44 16.75 5.09
CA LYS A 108 3.25 17.09 6.26
C LYS A 108 4.66 16.49 6.21
N LEU A 109 4.83 15.34 5.54
CA LEU A 109 6.10 14.67 5.35
C LEU A 109 6.95 15.30 4.24
N THR A 110 6.31 16.04 3.34
CA THR A 110 6.99 16.61 2.18
C THR A 110 7.66 17.93 2.55
N TYR A 111 8.99 17.96 2.44
CA TYR A 111 9.75 19.21 2.59
C TYR A 111 9.47 20.18 1.43
N PRO A 112 9.54 21.49 1.66
CA PRO A 112 9.28 22.51 0.62
C PRO A 112 10.10 22.29 -0.65
N GLU A 113 11.34 21.89 -0.50
CA GLU A 113 12.29 21.62 -1.59
C GLU A 113 11.84 20.45 -2.48
N ASN A 114 11.21 19.44 -1.89
CA ASN A 114 10.69 18.25 -2.58
C ASN A 114 9.23 18.42 -3.04
N GLY A 115 8.56 19.50 -2.60
CA GLY A 115 7.12 19.68 -2.78
C GLY A 115 6.66 19.67 -4.22
N ARG A 116 7.43 20.25 -5.13
CA ARG A 116 7.10 20.23 -6.57
C ARG A 116 7.19 18.82 -7.13
N ALA A 117 8.30 18.13 -6.90
CA ALA A 117 8.52 16.77 -7.41
C ALA A 117 7.48 15.78 -6.88
N VAL A 118 7.14 15.87 -5.59
CA VAL A 118 6.11 15.02 -4.98
C VAL A 118 4.73 15.31 -5.59
N LYS A 119 4.34 16.59 -5.74
CA LYS A 119 3.05 16.96 -6.35
C LYS A 119 2.93 16.50 -7.80
N ASP A 120 3.99 16.66 -8.58
CA ASP A 120 4.01 16.25 -9.99
C ASP A 120 3.92 14.71 -10.09
N TYR A 121 4.62 14.00 -9.20
CA TYR A 121 4.53 12.54 -9.10
C TYR A 121 3.12 12.06 -8.74
N VAL A 122 2.51 12.62 -7.69
CA VAL A 122 1.14 12.28 -7.27
C VAL A 122 0.14 12.48 -8.42
N LYS A 123 0.25 13.60 -9.16
CA LYS A 123 -0.59 13.85 -10.34
C LYS A 123 -0.38 12.81 -11.45
N SER A 124 0.87 12.43 -11.72
CA SER A 124 1.18 11.46 -12.78
C SER A 124 0.63 10.07 -12.49
N VAL A 125 0.48 9.69 -11.22
CA VAL A 125 -0.01 8.37 -10.83
C VAL A 125 -1.50 8.34 -10.49
N ALA A 126 -2.15 9.50 -10.37
CA ALA A 126 -3.57 9.61 -9.99
C ALA A 126 -4.54 8.91 -10.96
N SER A 127 -4.17 8.78 -12.24
CA SER A 127 -4.96 8.11 -13.27
C SER A 127 -4.68 6.61 -13.41
N LYS A 128 -3.60 6.09 -12.79
CA LYS A 128 -3.24 4.68 -12.87
C LYS A 128 -4.22 3.80 -12.11
N SER A 129 -4.55 2.64 -12.65
CA SER A 129 -5.32 1.61 -11.94
C SER A 129 -4.47 0.92 -10.87
N ASP A 130 -5.10 0.25 -9.87
CA ASP A 130 -4.36 -0.52 -8.87
C ASP A 130 -3.60 -1.68 -9.51
N LEU A 131 -4.13 -2.25 -10.60
CA LEU A 131 -3.46 -3.28 -11.38
C LEU A 131 -2.21 -2.75 -12.07
N ASP A 132 -2.28 -1.57 -12.72
CA ASP A 132 -1.12 -0.93 -13.33
C ASP A 132 -0.03 -0.58 -12.31
N ARG A 133 -0.45 -0.28 -11.07
CA ARG A 133 0.46 0.06 -9.97
C ARG A 133 1.19 -1.16 -9.38
N THR A 134 0.60 -2.35 -9.43
CA THR A 134 1.13 -3.55 -8.75
C THR A 134 1.77 -4.55 -9.70
N ASP A 135 1.01 -5.08 -10.66
CA ASP A 135 1.42 -6.25 -11.44
C ASP A 135 2.13 -5.88 -12.75
N LEU A 136 1.75 -4.78 -13.40
CA LEU A 136 2.26 -4.40 -14.70
C LEU A 136 3.50 -3.50 -14.65
N ALA A 137 3.79 -2.90 -13.50
CA ALA A 137 4.92 -2.00 -13.36
C ALA A 137 6.26 -2.76 -13.29
N LYS A 138 6.85 -3.03 -14.47
CA LYS A 138 8.21 -3.59 -14.57
C LYS A 138 9.28 -2.67 -13.95
N THR A 139 9.01 -1.37 -13.92
CA THR A 139 9.91 -0.37 -13.36
C THR A 139 9.24 0.30 -12.15
N LYS A 140 9.79 0.08 -10.97
CA LYS A 140 9.36 0.75 -9.74
C LYS A 140 9.82 2.20 -9.75
N THR A 141 8.90 3.13 -9.51
CA THR A 141 9.18 4.56 -9.44
C THR A 141 8.82 5.11 -8.07
N GLY A 142 9.44 6.21 -7.67
CA GLY A 142 9.15 6.89 -6.41
C GLY A 142 9.91 8.20 -6.30
N VAL A 143 9.46 9.06 -5.39
CA VAL A 143 10.07 10.36 -5.11
C VAL A 143 10.34 10.49 -3.61
N PHE A 144 11.50 11.02 -3.27
CA PHE A 144 11.86 11.28 -1.88
C PHE A 144 11.06 12.46 -1.31
N THR A 145 10.51 12.31 -0.12
CA THR A 145 9.72 13.35 0.54
C THR A 145 10.56 14.40 1.24
N GLY A 146 11.83 14.11 1.53
CA GLY A 146 12.73 14.88 2.38
C GLY A 146 12.73 14.41 3.84
N ALA A 147 11.70 13.74 4.29
CA ALA A 147 11.54 13.29 5.67
C ALA A 147 12.16 11.92 5.95
N HIS A 148 12.39 11.67 7.25
CA HIS A 148 12.92 10.41 7.76
C HIS A 148 12.05 9.86 8.89
N ALA A 149 12.01 8.55 9.00
CA ALA A 149 11.43 7.83 10.13
C ALA A 149 12.55 7.17 10.97
N VAL A 150 12.28 6.95 12.25
CA VAL A 150 13.20 6.23 13.13
C VAL A 150 12.82 4.76 13.15
N ASN A 151 13.76 3.89 12.81
CA ASN A 151 13.58 2.45 12.93
C ASN A 151 13.55 2.08 14.43
N PRO A 152 12.45 1.52 14.96
CA PRO A 152 12.27 1.31 16.40
C PRO A 152 13.21 0.26 16.98
N VAL A 153 13.77 -0.66 16.16
CA VAL A 153 14.62 -1.74 16.66
C VAL A 153 16.11 -1.38 16.74
N ASN A 154 16.57 -0.39 15.97
CA ASN A 154 18.01 -0.01 15.95
C ASN A 154 18.25 1.50 16.04
N GLY A 155 17.21 2.33 16.12
CA GLY A 155 17.31 3.78 16.24
C GLY A 155 17.79 4.52 14.99
N LYS A 156 18.05 3.82 13.89
CA LYS A 156 18.54 4.46 12.65
C LYS A 156 17.43 5.25 11.96
N LYS A 157 17.79 6.42 11.44
CA LYS A 157 16.91 7.17 10.56
C LYS A 157 16.91 6.55 9.18
N ILE A 158 15.73 6.31 8.63
CA ILE A 158 15.51 5.80 7.29
C ILE A 158 14.68 6.78 6.47
N PRO A 159 15.00 7.02 5.19
CA PRO A 159 14.30 7.99 4.36
C PRO A 159 12.90 7.51 4.01
N ILE A 160 11.96 8.47 3.89
CA ILE A 160 10.57 8.21 3.51
C ILE A 160 10.36 8.62 2.05
N TRP A 161 9.93 7.67 1.25
CA TRP A 161 9.61 7.85 -0.18
C TRP A 161 8.12 7.76 -0.42
N VAL A 162 7.62 8.43 -1.43
CA VAL A 162 6.28 8.19 -1.98
C VAL A 162 6.41 7.38 -3.25
N ALA A 163 5.62 6.30 -3.37
CA ALA A 163 5.63 5.47 -4.56
C ALA A 163 4.24 4.88 -4.86
N ASP A 164 3.99 4.65 -6.13
CA ASP A 164 2.67 4.21 -6.62
C ASP A 164 2.36 2.74 -6.35
N TYR A 165 3.36 1.88 -6.16
CA TYR A 165 3.15 0.47 -5.88
C TYR A 165 2.66 0.17 -4.45
N VAL A 166 2.62 1.17 -3.56
CA VAL A 166 2.00 1.06 -2.24
C VAL A 166 0.54 1.48 -2.34
N LEU A 167 -0.38 0.57 -2.00
CA LEU A 167 -1.81 0.79 -2.09
C LEU A 167 -2.43 0.98 -0.71
N MET A 168 -3.34 1.95 -0.57
CA MET A 168 -4.10 2.19 0.67
C MET A 168 -4.98 1.00 1.09
N SER A 169 -5.38 0.16 0.14
CA SER A 169 -6.21 -1.04 0.40
C SER A 169 -5.45 -2.19 1.05
N TYR A 170 -4.13 -2.27 0.85
CA TYR A 170 -3.27 -3.33 1.42
C TYR A 170 -2.42 -2.86 2.60
N GLY A 171 -2.36 -1.56 2.83
CA GLY A 171 -1.53 -0.93 3.85
C GLY A 171 -0.96 0.37 3.32
N THR A 172 -1.09 1.42 4.10
CA THR A 172 -0.71 2.78 3.69
C THR A 172 0.80 3.01 3.63
N VAL A 173 1.55 2.11 4.28
CA VAL A 173 3.00 2.24 4.48
C VAL A 173 3.66 0.87 4.29
N SER A 174 4.78 0.86 3.63
CA SER A 174 5.66 -0.29 3.49
C SER A 174 7.09 0.09 3.84
N TYR A 175 7.89 -0.89 4.25
CA TYR A 175 9.33 -0.71 4.40
C TYR A 175 10.07 -1.74 3.56
N THR A 176 11.29 -1.41 3.17
CA THR A 176 12.13 -2.31 2.38
C THR A 176 13.47 -2.54 3.08
N HIS A 177 13.98 -3.76 2.99
CA HIS A 177 15.28 -4.17 3.47
C HIS A 177 16.11 -4.76 2.32
N LEU A 178 17.41 -4.66 2.43
CA LEU A 178 18.31 -5.37 1.54
C LEU A 178 18.30 -6.85 1.93
N THR A 179 17.95 -7.72 0.99
CA THR A 179 18.20 -9.15 1.13
C THR A 179 19.69 -9.38 0.79
N LEU A 180 20.46 -9.84 1.75
CA LEU A 180 21.84 -10.28 1.55
C LEU A 180 21.83 -11.64 0.85
#